data_3f4d2d3c2a72bac6a19f64f1a2b445f2
#
_entry.id   3f4d2d3c2a72bac6a19f64f1a2b445f2
#
_cell.length_a   1.000
_cell.length_b   1.000
_cell.length_c   1.000
_cell.angle_alpha   90.00
_cell.angle_beta   90.00
_cell.angle_gamma   90.00
#
_symmetry.space_group_name_H-M   'P 1'
#
loop_
_entity.id
_entity.type
_entity.pdbx_description
1 polymer ?
#
loop_
_entity_poly.entity_id
_entity_poly.type
_entity_poly.pdbx_seq_one_letter_code
_entity_poly.pdbx_strand_id
1 'polypeptide(L)'
;MLKTSAPIPRLVMPVSSDDILDFWFGPPGSNAEIAARQRKLWFGKSAANDQTVIDRFVDTLTAAAAGRLDHWASTPRGRLALVIVLDQFPHHIHRDRPQAFATDTQALALSLAALASAEDRLLTPIERVFLYLPLEHSESLAMQTRAVALFDALASEADTDERVLFDNFLDYAIKHRDVVARFGRFPHRNAILGRVSTPEEIAFLKQPGSRF
;
A
#
# COMPACT_ATOMS: atom_id res chain seq x y z
N MET A 1 -22.54 -15.24 49.97
CA MET A 1 -22.55 -15.49 48.48
C MET A 1 -22.22 -14.19 47.79
N LEU A 2 -20.98 -14.00 47.38
CA LEU A 2 -20.52 -12.84 46.60
C LEU A 2 -20.87 -13.09 45.14
N LYS A 3 -21.75 -12.26 44.54
CA LYS A 3 -22.03 -12.27 43.10
C LYS A 3 -20.82 -11.70 42.39
N THR A 4 -20.08 -12.55 41.69
CA THR A 4 -19.05 -12.16 40.72
C THR A 4 -19.76 -11.44 39.57
N SER A 5 -19.55 -10.11 39.50
CA SER A 5 -20.02 -9.28 38.38
C SER A 5 -19.16 -9.69 37.14
N ALA A 6 -19.82 -10.13 36.09
CA ALA A 6 -19.18 -10.40 34.81
C ALA A 6 -18.54 -9.08 34.29
N PRO A 7 -17.32 -9.13 33.70
CA PRO A 7 -16.70 -7.95 33.13
C PRO A 7 -17.59 -7.39 32.01
N ILE A 8 -17.87 -6.09 32.09
CA ILE A 8 -18.58 -5.35 31.02
C ILE A 8 -17.74 -5.45 29.76
N PRO A 9 -18.28 -5.94 28.62
CA PRO A 9 -17.55 -5.98 27.39
C PRO A 9 -17.11 -4.54 27.02
N ARG A 10 -15.81 -4.34 26.87
CA ARG A 10 -15.24 -3.08 26.38
C ARG A 10 -15.83 -2.82 25.00
N LEU A 11 -16.63 -1.76 24.86
CA LEU A 11 -17.09 -1.33 23.54
C LEU A 11 -15.83 -0.93 22.74
N VAL A 12 -15.37 -1.81 21.88
CA VAL A 12 -14.32 -1.50 20.91
C VAL A 12 -15.01 -0.64 19.85
N MET A 13 -14.70 0.65 19.83
CA MET A 13 -15.19 1.53 18.76
C MET A 13 -14.71 0.98 17.42
N PRO A 14 -15.59 0.96 16.40
CA PRO A 14 -15.17 0.53 15.07
C PRO A 14 -14.05 1.44 14.56
N VAL A 15 -13.02 0.85 13.96
CA VAL A 15 -11.92 1.57 13.33
C VAL A 15 -12.47 2.50 12.24
N SER A 16 -12.07 3.77 12.28
CA SER A 16 -12.42 4.77 11.28
C SER A 16 -11.34 4.90 10.19
N SER A 17 -11.67 5.59 9.09
CA SER A 17 -10.68 5.94 8.06
C SER A 17 -9.55 6.80 8.60
N ASP A 18 -9.85 7.71 9.55
CA ASP A 18 -8.84 8.57 10.17
C ASP A 18 -7.88 7.75 11.05
N ASP A 19 -8.35 6.74 11.78
CA ASP A 19 -7.49 5.84 12.56
C ASP A 19 -6.46 5.12 11.67
N ILE A 20 -6.84 4.78 10.43
CA ILE A 20 -5.92 4.18 9.44
C ILE A 20 -4.87 5.20 9.02
N LEU A 21 -5.28 6.42 8.66
CA LEU A 21 -4.37 7.46 8.20
C LEU A 21 -3.43 7.93 9.31
N ASP A 22 -3.93 8.09 10.53
CA ASP A 22 -3.14 8.45 11.70
C ASP A 22 -2.09 7.37 12.04
N PHE A 23 -2.47 6.10 11.91
CA PHE A 23 -1.52 5.00 12.08
C PHE A 23 -0.46 4.98 10.98
N TRP A 24 -0.88 5.18 9.73
CA TRP A 24 -0.02 5.01 8.56
C TRP A 24 0.94 6.18 8.39
N PHE A 25 0.48 7.42 8.54
CA PHE A 25 1.27 8.63 8.35
C PHE A 25 1.82 9.21 9.67
N GLY A 26 1.17 8.92 10.79
CA GLY A 26 1.48 9.50 12.10
C GLY A 26 1.09 10.98 12.20
N PRO A 27 1.63 11.72 13.18
CA PRO A 27 1.29 13.12 13.37
C PRO A 27 1.72 13.98 12.16
N PRO A 28 1.05 15.13 11.94
CA PRO A 28 1.39 16.06 10.87
C PRO A 28 2.87 16.45 10.85
N GLY A 29 3.39 16.75 9.67
CA GLY A 29 4.77 17.15 9.41
C GLY A 29 5.00 17.38 7.92
N SER A 30 6.22 17.74 7.52
CA SER A 30 6.61 17.74 6.10
C SER A 30 6.59 16.30 5.53
N ASN A 31 6.53 16.17 4.20
CA ASN A 31 6.59 14.85 3.56
C ASN A 31 7.86 14.08 3.96
N ALA A 32 8.99 14.77 4.06
CA ALA A 32 10.28 14.17 4.45
C ALA A 32 10.26 13.68 5.92
N GLU A 33 9.70 14.45 6.86
CA GLU A 33 9.56 14.05 8.26
C GLU A 33 8.66 12.84 8.42
N ILE A 34 7.51 12.84 7.74
CA ILE A 34 6.57 11.71 7.74
C ILE A 34 7.26 10.46 7.18
N ALA A 35 7.90 10.57 6.01
CA ALA A 35 8.60 9.46 5.37
C ALA A 35 9.74 8.91 6.25
N ALA A 36 10.56 9.77 6.85
CA ALA A 36 11.66 9.36 7.73
C ALA A 36 11.14 8.59 8.95
N ARG A 37 10.06 9.06 9.57
CA ARG A 37 9.42 8.45 10.75
C ARG A 37 8.78 7.10 10.43
N GLN A 38 8.08 6.99 9.29
CA GLN A 38 7.25 5.85 8.95
C GLN A 38 7.95 4.80 8.05
N ARG A 39 9.14 5.11 7.51
CA ARG A 39 9.87 4.24 6.58
C ARG A 39 9.98 2.78 7.03
N LYS A 40 10.20 2.56 8.34
CA LYS A 40 10.33 1.21 8.89
C LYS A 40 9.00 0.45 8.92
N LEU A 41 7.89 1.16 9.09
CA LEU A 41 6.55 0.59 8.98
C LEU A 41 6.26 0.26 7.52
N TRP A 42 6.45 1.20 6.62
CA TRP A 42 6.05 1.07 5.22
C TRP A 42 6.84 0.01 4.45
N PHE A 43 8.18 0.02 4.59
CA PHE A 43 9.08 -0.77 3.73
C PHE A 43 9.98 -1.74 4.51
N GLY A 44 9.87 -1.76 5.82
CA GLY A 44 10.66 -2.65 6.66
C GLY A 44 10.04 -4.03 6.82
N LYS A 45 10.86 -5.08 6.83
CA LYS A 45 10.42 -6.41 7.23
C LYS A 45 10.59 -6.54 8.75
N SER A 46 9.50 -6.35 9.49
CA SER A 46 9.49 -6.38 10.96
C SER A 46 8.30 -7.19 11.48
N ALA A 47 8.56 -8.30 12.12
CA ALA A 47 7.53 -9.12 12.75
C ALA A 47 6.71 -8.33 13.79
N ALA A 48 7.32 -7.35 14.47
CA ALA A 48 6.61 -6.51 15.43
C ALA A 48 5.62 -5.56 14.73
N ASN A 49 6.01 -4.98 13.59
CA ASN A 49 5.11 -4.15 12.78
C ASN A 49 3.97 -5.01 12.21
N ASP A 50 4.30 -6.18 11.67
CA ASP A 50 3.30 -7.11 11.13
C ASP A 50 2.29 -7.49 12.22
N GLN A 51 2.74 -7.85 13.42
CA GLN A 51 1.86 -8.17 14.53
C GLN A 51 0.98 -6.98 14.95
N THR A 52 1.54 -5.77 14.97
CA THR A 52 0.77 -4.55 15.27
C THR A 52 -0.36 -4.33 14.24
N VAL A 53 -0.09 -4.53 12.95
CA VAL A 53 -1.10 -4.40 11.89
C VAL A 53 -2.15 -5.51 12.02
N ILE A 54 -1.74 -6.74 12.30
CA ILE A 54 -2.66 -7.87 12.54
C ILE A 54 -3.60 -7.55 13.69
N ASP A 55 -3.06 -7.21 14.87
CA ASP A 55 -3.83 -7.01 16.10
C ASP A 55 -4.83 -5.86 15.98
N ARG A 56 -4.50 -4.84 15.19
CA ARG A 56 -5.34 -3.65 15.06
C ARG A 56 -6.31 -3.71 13.90
N PHE A 57 -5.95 -4.33 12.76
CA PHE A 57 -6.61 -4.06 11.49
C PHE A 57 -7.02 -5.29 10.68
N VAL A 58 -6.83 -6.52 11.16
CA VAL A 58 -7.25 -7.73 10.44
C VAL A 58 -8.76 -7.75 10.16
N ASP A 59 -9.57 -7.31 11.14
CA ASP A 59 -11.03 -7.22 10.98
C ASP A 59 -11.41 -6.10 10.00
N THR A 60 -10.66 -4.99 10.00
CA THR A 60 -10.84 -3.88 9.07
C THR A 60 -10.54 -4.31 7.64
N LEU A 61 -9.44 -5.05 7.42
CA LEU A 61 -9.13 -5.64 6.11
C LEU A 61 -10.26 -6.58 5.64
N THR A 62 -10.74 -7.45 6.54
CA THR A 62 -11.83 -8.37 6.23
C THR A 62 -13.13 -7.62 5.87
N ALA A 63 -13.40 -6.52 6.55
CA ALA A 63 -14.55 -5.67 6.26
C ALA A 63 -14.42 -4.94 4.93
N ALA A 64 -13.24 -4.37 4.64
CA ALA A 64 -12.94 -3.67 3.40
C ALA A 64 -12.99 -4.61 2.20
N ALA A 65 -12.35 -5.79 2.28
CA ALA A 65 -12.37 -6.80 1.22
C ALA A 65 -13.80 -7.29 0.88
N ALA A 66 -14.70 -7.26 1.86
CA ALA A 66 -16.12 -7.60 1.70
C ALA A 66 -17.00 -6.40 1.27
N GLY A 67 -16.43 -5.22 0.95
CA GLY A 67 -17.16 -4.01 0.54
C GLY A 67 -17.93 -3.29 1.66
N ARG A 68 -17.82 -3.75 2.91
CA ARG A 68 -18.57 -3.15 4.03
C ARG A 68 -18.09 -1.74 4.42
N LEU A 69 -16.93 -1.34 3.94
CA LEU A 69 -16.34 -0.02 4.19
C LEU A 69 -16.35 0.90 2.96
N ASP A 70 -17.06 0.55 1.89
CA ASP A 70 -17.09 1.31 0.63
C ASP A 70 -17.56 2.76 0.81
N HIS A 71 -18.35 3.02 1.86
CA HIS A 71 -18.77 4.37 2.23
C HIS A 71 -17.60 5.31 2.58
N TRP A 72 -16.43 4.80 2.96
CA TRP A 72 -15.24 5.63 3.17
C TRP A 72 -14.78 6.32 1.87
N ALA A 73 -14.99 5.68 0.72
CA ALA A 73 -14.64 6.25 -0.59
C ALA A 73 -15.45 7.49 -1.00
N SER A 74 -16.38 7.97 -0.15
CA SER A 74 -17.11 9.22 -0.36
C SER A 74 -16.25 10.49 -0.17
N THR A 75 -15.05 10.35 0.40
CA THR A 75 -14.07 11.43 0.56
C THR A 75 -12.69 11.00 0.06
N PRO A 76 -11.85 11.93 -0.44
CA PRO A 76 -10.50 11.59 -0.92
C PRO A 76 -9.64 10.87 0.13
N ARG A 77 -9.64 11.36 1.37
CA ARG A 77 -8.88 10.75 2.48
C ARG A 77 -9.46 9.40 2.88
N GLY A 78 -10.77 9.24 2.93
CA GLY A 78 -11.40 7.96 3.22
C GLY A 78 -11.13 6.92 2.13
N ARG A 79 -11.10 7.33 0.85
CA ARG A 79 -10.67 6.47 -0.27
C ARG A 79 -9.21 6.06 -0.13
N LEU A 80 -8.31 6.99 0.23
CA LEU A 80 -6.91 6.68 0.52
C LEU A 80 -6.78 5.65 1.66
N ALA A 81 -7.56 5.80 2.73
CA ALA A 81 -7.58 4.83 3.84
C ALA A 81 -7.97 3.43 3.35
N LEU A 82 -8.99 3.31 2.48
CA LEU A 82 -9.36 2.03 1.85
C LEU A 82 -8.24 1.47 0.99
N VAL A 83 -7.56 2.30 0.21
CA VAL A 83 -6.41 1.88 -0.59
C VAL A 83 -5.32 1.32 0.30
N ILE A 84 -4.96 2.00 1.40
CA ILE A 84 -3.95 1.51 2.35
C ILE A 84 -4.37 0.17 2.96
N VAL A 85 -5.62 0.04 3.37
CA VAL A 85 -6.16 -1.21 3.96
C VAL A 85 -6.13 -2.36 2.96
N LEU A 86 -6.43 -2.12 1.68
CA LEU A 86 -6.54 -3.16 0.65
C LEU A 86 -5.23 -3.46 -0.08
N ASP A 87 -4.28 -2.52 -0.11
CA ASP A 87 -3.01 -2.66 -0.80
C ASP A 87 -1.84 -2.92 0.16
N GLN A 88 -1.74 -2.17 1.26
CA GLN A 88 -0.57 -2.21 2.14
C GLN A 88 -0.71 -3.22 3.28
N PHE A 89 -1.86 -3.24 3.96
CA PHE A 89 -2.06 -4.12 5.12
C PHE A 89 -1.98 -5.61 4.77
N PRO A 90 -2.43 -6.11 3.59
CA PRO A 90 -2.25 -7.51 3.22
C PRO A 90 -0.79 -7.96 3.21
N HIS A 91 0.15 -7.08 2.85
CA HIS A 91 1.58 -7.38 2.87
C HIS A 91 2.16 -7.54 4.29
N HIS A 92 1.52 -6.97 5.31
CA HIS A 92 1.84 -7.23 6.72
C HIS A 92 1.09 -8.44 7.26
N ILE A 93 -0.23 -8.51 7.02
CA ILE A 93 -1.12 -9.53 7.63
C ILE A 93 -0.89 -10.92 7.01
N HIS A 94 -0.62 -10.96 5.71
CA HIS A 94 -0.49 -12.20 4.93
C HIS A 94 0.88 -12.36 4.29
N ARG A 95 1.93 -11.86 4.95
CA ARG A 95 3.29 -11.91 4.42
C ARG A 95 3.65 -13.30 3.91
N ASP A 96 4.25 -13.36 2.72
CA ASP A 96 4.67 -14.58 2.04
C ASP A 96 3.51 -15.58 1.75
N ARG A 97 2.28 -15.11 1.69
CA ARG A 97 1.09 -15.91 1.34
C ARG A 97 0.34 -15.31 0.15
N PRO A 98 -0.40 -16.12 -0.64
CA PRO A 98 -1.20 -15.61 -1.77
C PRO A 98 -2.20 -14.52 -1.39
N GLN A 99 -2.71 -14.56 -0.16
CA GLN A 99 -3.65 -13.57 0.37
C GLN A 99 -3.07 -12.16 0.43
N ALA A 100 -1.74 -12.00 0.43
CA ALA A 100 -1.09 -10.69 0.37
C ALA A 100 -1.43 -9.90 -0.91
N PHE A 101 -1.91 -10.57 -1.96
CA PHE A 101 -2.24 -9.99 -3.26
C PHE A 101 -3.74 -10.08 -3.59
N ALA A 102 -4.56 -10.64 -2.69
CA ALA A 102 -5.96 -10.97 -2.98
C ALA A 102 -6.85 -9.74 -3.24
N THR A 103 -6.46 -8.59 -2.71
CA THR A 103 -7.21 -7.32 -2.77
C THR A 103 -6.58 -6.28 -3.71
N ASP A 104 -5.48 -6.61 -4.41
CA ASP A 104 -4.78 -5.70 -5.34
C ASP A 104 -5.73 -5.08 -6.37
N THR A 105 -6.65 -5.87 -6.95
CA THR A 105 -7.60 -5.38 -7.95
C THR A 105 -8.59 -4.37 -7.36
N GLN A 106 -9.04 -4.55 -6.13
CA GLN A 106 -9.95 -3.62 -5.46
C GLN A 106 -9.23 -2.30 -5.14
N ALA A 107 -8.00 -2.37 -4.63
CA ALA A 107 -7.17 -1.20 -4.37
C ALA A 107 -6.88 -0.41 -5.66
N LEU A 108 -6.53 -1.11 -6.74
CA LEU A 108 -6.31 -0.48 -8.05
C LEU A 108 -7.57 0.23 -8.56
N ALA A 109 -8.75 -0.38 -8.43
CA ALA A 109 -10.00 0.25 -8.84
C ALA A 109 -10.28 1.56 -8.09
N LEU A 110 -10.03 1.60 -6.77
CA LEU A 110 -10.17 2.81 -5.96
C LEU A 110 -9.18 3.91 -6.38
N SER A 111 -7.93 3.55 -6.66
CA SER A 111 -6.91 4.48 -7.14
C SER A 111 -7.27 5.05 -8.51
N LEU A 112 -7.73 4.22 -9.43
CA LEU A 112 -8.17 4.66 -10.76
C LEU A 112 -9.38 5.58 -10.69
N ALA A 113 -10.33 5.32 -9.78
CA ALA A 113 -11.49 6.19 -9.56
C ALA A 113 -11.07 7.57 -9.04
N ALA A 114 -10.14 7.63 -8.06
CA ALA A 114 -9.60 8.89 -7.56
C ALA A 114 -8.89 9.72 -8.65
N LEU A 115 -8.11 9.04 -9.51
CA LEU A 115 -7.44 9.68 -10.64
C LEU A 115 -8.42 10.19 -11.71
N ALA A 116 -9.52 9.48 -11.92
CA ALA A 116 -10.54 9.89 -12.90
C ALA A 116 -11.31 11.13 -12.45
N SER A 117 -11.48 11.33 -11.14
CA SER A 117 -12.15 12.49 -10.54
C SER A 117 -11.19 13.59 -10.08
N ALA A 118 -9.87 13.44 -10.32
CA ALA A 118 -8.80 14.33 -9.84
C ALA A 118 -8.80 14.53 -8.30
N GLU A 119 -9.35 13.58 -7.55
CA GLU A 119 -9.35 13.60 -6.08
C GLU A 119 -7.94 13.46 -5.49
N ASP A 120 -7.00 12.86 -6.23
CA ASP A 120 -5.60 12.79 -5.86
C ASP A 120 -4.98 14.16 -5.60
N ARG A 121 -5.45 15.21 -6.30
CA ARG A 121 -5.00 16.60 -6.13
C ARG A 121 -5.40 17.23 -4.78
N LEU A 122 -6.34 16.62 -4.07
CA LEU A 122 -6.78 17.03 -2.74
C LEU A 122 -5.98 16.36 -1.61
N LEU A 123 -5.04 15.49 -1.96
CA LEU A 123 -4.14 14.78 -1.04
C LEU A 123 -2.76 15.44 -1.03
N THR A 124 -2.06 15.32 0.10
CA THR A 124 -0.66 15.76 0.19
C THR A 124 0.23 14.88 -0.70
N PRO A 125 1.41 15.37 -1.14
CA PRO A 125 2.31 14.59 -1.99
C PRO A 125 2.65 13.20 -1.43
N ILE A 126 2.90 13.07 -0.13
CA ILE A 126 3.20 11.76 0.48
C ILE A 126 1.98 10.85 0.56
N GLU A 127 0.77 11.39 0.70
CA GLU A 127 -0.47 10.63 0.62
C GLU A 127 -0.73 10.12 -0.80
N ARG A 128 -0.43 10.95 -1.82
CA ARG A 128 -0.52 10.57 -3.25
C ARG A 128 0.39 9.39 -3.59
N VAL A 129 1.56 9.27 -2.97
CA VAL A 129 2.42 8.09 -3.13
C VAL A 129 1.63 6.81 -2.88
N PHE A 130 0.95 6.70 -1.73
CA PHE A 130 0.19 5.48 -1.39
C PHE A 130 -1.06 5.29 -2.23
N LEU A 131 -1.67 6.36 -2.74
CA LEU A 131 -2.75 6.26 -3.71
C LEU A 131 -2.28 5.69 -5.06
N TYR A 132 -1.01 5.89 -5.44
CA TYR A 132 -0.45 5.45 -6.72
C TYR A 132 0.17 4.05 -6.67
N LEU A 133 0.56 3.54 -5.49
CA LEU A 133 1.16 2.21 -5.33
C LEU A 133 0.34 1.06 -5.95
N PRO A 134 -1.01 1.02 -5.91
CA PRO A 134 -1.75 -0.04 -6.59
C PRO A 134 -1.52 -0.13 -8.09
N LEU A 135 -1.18 0.99 -8.76
CA LEU A 135 -0.79 0.96 -10.17
C LEU A 135 0.60 0.32 -10.33
N GLU A 136 1.54 0.65 -9.42
CA GLU A 136 2.89 0.09 -9.38
C GLU A 136 2.88 -1.40 -9.03
N HIS A 137 1.92 -1.86 -8.22
CA HIS A 137 1.76 -3.27 -7.86
C HIS A 137 1.07 -4.11 -8.94
N SER A 138 0.50 -3.49 -9.97
CA SER A 138 -0.19 -4.17 -11.06
C SER A 138 0.77 -4.85 -12.03
N GLU A 139 0.48 -6.09 -12.44
CA GLU A 139 1.21 -6.79 -13.51
C GLU A 139 0.78 -6.35 -14.93
N SER A 140 0.20 -5.15 -15.07
CA SER A 140 -0.17 -4.53 -16.34
C SER A 140 0.83 -3.46 -16.75
N LEU A 141 1.50 -3.62 -17.88
CA LEU A 141 2.46 -2.62 -18.38
C LEU A 141 1.84 -1.24 -18.57
N ALA A 142 0.56 -1.16 -18.95
CA ALA A 142 -0.16 0.11 -19.06
C ALA A 142 -0.29 0.80 -17.70
N MET A 143 -0.60 0.05 -16.62
CA MET A 143 -0.66 0.60 -15.26
C MET A 143 0.71 1.00 -14.75
N GLN A 144 1.73 0.20 -15.01
CA GLN A 144 3.12 0.52 -14.70
C GLN A 144 3.59 1.82 -15.36
N THR A 145 3.32 1.98 -16.65
CA THR A 145 3.65 3.21 -17.38
C THR A 145 2.94 4.43 -16.79
N ARG A 146 1.66 4.25 -16.41
CA ARG A 146 0.89 5.32 -15.77
C ARG A 146 1.44 5.65 -14.37
N ALA A 147 1.85 4.64 -13.59
CA ALA A 147 2.48 4.85 -12.29
C ALA A 147 3.76 5.69 -12.43
N VAL A 148 4.65 5.32 -13.35
CA VAL A 148 5.89 6.09 -13.60
C VAL A 148 5.56 7.55 -13.93
N ALA A 149 4.58 7.83 -14.79
CA ALA A 149 4.21 9.20 -15.12
C ALA A 149 3.66 9.98 -13.90
N LEU A 150 2.92 9.33 -13.01
CA LEU A 150 2.40 9.94 -11.78
C LEU A 150 3.52 10.24 -10.77
N PHE A 151 4.47 9.33 -10.58
CA PHE A 151 5.63 9.54 -9.72
C PHE A 151 6.61 10.58 -10.29
N ASP A 152 6.78 10.63 -11.61
CA ASP A 152 7.57 11.69 -12.28
C ASP A 152 6.95 13.07 -12.06
N ALA A 153 5.63 13.19 -12.17
CA ALA A 153 4.92 14.42 -11.85
C ALA A 153 5.12 14.82 -10.37
N LEU A 154 5.00 13.88 -9.41
CA LEU A 154 5.29 14.13 -7.99
C LEU A 154 6.71 14.63 -7.76
N ALA A 155 7.70 13.97 -8.37
CA ALA A 155 9.10 14.38 -8.28
C ALA A 155 9.33 15.76 -8.91
N SER A 156 8.64 16.07 -10.01
CA SER A 156 8.76 17.36 -10.70
C SER A 156 8.08 18.50 -9.95
N GLU A 157 7.00 18.24 -9.23
CA GLU A 157 6.27 19.20 -8.39
C GLU A 157 6.94 19.43 -7.03
N ALA A 158 7.87 18.57 -6.60
CA ALA A 158 8.49 18.63 -5.29
C ALA A 158 9.48 19.81 -5.15
N ASP A 159 9.45 20.45 -3.99
CA ASP A 159 10.45 21.43 -3.60
C ASP A 159 11.85 20.81 -3.52
N THR A 160 12.88 21.65 -3.63
CA THR A 160 14.29 21.21 -3.67
C THR A 160 14.66 20.29 -2.51
N ASP A 161 14.16 20.57 -1.30
CA ASP A 161 14.47 19.82 -0.08
C ASP A 161 13.81 18.43 -0.04
N GLU A 162 12.70 18.25 -0.77
CA GLU A 162 11.94 16.99 -0.84
C GLU A 162 12.19 16.21 -2.14
N ARG A 163 12.88 16.82 -3.11
CA ARG A 163 13.14 16.25 -4.44
C ARG A 163 13.73 14.84 -4.36
N VAL A 164 14.75 14.65 -3.53
CA VAL A 164 15.41 13.34 -3.35
C VAL A 164 14.44 12.26 -2.85
N LEU A 165 13.49 12.63 -2.00
CA LEU A 165 12.46 11.71 -1.50
C LEU A 165 11.60 11.19 -2.65
N PHE A 166 11.08 12.10 -3.48
CA PHE A 166 10.17 11.73 -4.58
C PHE A 166 10.90 11.10 -5.77
N ASP A 167 12.15 11.50 -6.04
CA ASP A 167 13.03 10.82 -7.01
C ASP A 167 13.25 9.35 -6.64
N ASN A 168 13.37 9.03 -5.35
CA ASN A 168 13.46 7.63 -4.89
C ASN A 168 12.19 6.84 -5.20
N PHE A 169 10.98 7.40 -4.99
CA PHE A 169 9.73 6.73 -5.36
C PHE A 169 9.62 6.52 -6.88
N LEU A 170 10.00 7.53 -7.67
CA LEU A 170 10.08 7.40 -9.13
C LEU A 170 11.03 6.29 -9.58
N ASP A 171 12.22 6.20 -8.96
CA ASP A 171 13.20 5.15 -9.27
C ASP A 171 12.64 3.75 -9.01
N TYR A 172 11.89 3.57 -7.91
CA TYR A 172 11.19 2.31 -7.63
C TYR A 172 10.09 2.02 -8.65
N ALA A 173 9.27 2.99 -9.03
CA ALA A 173 8.24 2.82 -10.05
C ALA A 173 8.85 2.43 -11.41
N ILE A 174 9.99 3.03 -11.79
CA ILE A 174 10.73 2.66 -13.00
C ILE A 174 11.19 1.20 -12.93
N LYS A 175 11.76 0.77 -11.81
CA LYS A 175 12.22 -0.62 -11.61
C LYS A 175 11.06 -1.62 -11.71
N HIS A 176 9.89 -1.32 -11.12
CA HIS A 176 8.69 -2.16 -11.22
C HIS A 176 8.23 -2.27 -12.67
N ARG A 177 8.12 -1.14 -13.38
CA ARG A 177 7.78 -1.11 -14.81
C ARG A 177 8.73 -1.98 -15.64
N ASP A 178 10.02 -1.84 -15.42
CA ASP A 178 11.03 -2.56 -16.23
C ASP A 178 10.96 -4.07 -16.02
N VAL A 179 10.63 -4.53 -14.79
CA VAL A 179 10.38 -5.94 -14.50
C VAL A 179 9.12 -6.43 -15.22
N VAL A 180 8.02 -5.68 -15.17
CA VAL A 180 6.77 -6.07 -15.86
C VAL A 180 6.94 -5.97 -17.38
N ALA A 181 7.67 -4.98 -17.90
CA ALA A 181 7.99 -4.88 -19.32
C ALA A 181 8.79 -6.08 -19.82
N ARG A 182 9.70 -6.60 -18.99
CA ARG A 182 10.57 -7.75 -19.34
C ARG A 182 9.86 -9.08 -19.23
N PHE A 183 9.10 -9.30 -18.15
CA PHE A 183 8.57 -10.63 -17.81
C PHE A 183 7.03 -10.73 -17.95
N GLY A 184 6.34 -9.61 -18.15
CA GLY A 184 4.87 -9.53 -18.13
C GLY A 184 4.26 -9.76 -16.75
N ARG A 185 5.08 -9.92 -15.71
CA ARG A 185 4.69 -10.20 -14.32
C ARG A 185 5.84 -9.94 -13.37
N PHE A 186 5.55 -10.03 -12.05
CA PHE A 186 6.57 -9.98 -11.02
C PHE A 186 7.10 -11.38 -10.68
N PRO A 187 8.33 -11.77 -11.09
CA PRO A 187 8.88 -13.11 -10.84
C PRO A 187 8.96 -13.47 -9.35
N HIS A 188 9.17 -12.50 -8.45
CA HIS A 188 9.24 -12.73 -7.02
C HIS A 188 7.92 -13.23 -6.41
N ARG A 189 6.78 -12.98 -7.07
CA ARG A 189 5.46 -13.49 -6.66
C ARG A 189 5.22 -14.94 -7.08
N ASN A 190 6.03 -15.48 -8.02
CA ASN A 190 5.74 -16.79 -8.64
C ASN A 190 5.63 -17.92 -7.61
N ALA A 191 6.62 -18.05 -6.71
CA ALA A 191 6.61 -19.12 -5.70
C ALA A 191 5.40 -18.99 -4.76
N ILE A 192 5.05 -17.77 -4.36
CA ILE A 192 3.92 -17.48 -3.46
C ILE A 192 2.59 -17.82 -4.14
N LEU A 193 2.46 -17.50 -5.44
CA LEU A 193 1.23 -17.71 -6.22
C LEU A 193 1.15 -19.08 -6.92
N GLY A 194 2.12 -19.98 -6.64
CA GLY A 194 2.16 -21.30 -7.27
C GLY A 194 2.45 -21.26 -8.79
N ARG A 195 3.07 -20.19 -9.27
CA ARG A 195 3.44 -20.02 -10.70
C ARG A 195 4.82 -20.60 -10.97
N VAL A 196 4.97 -21.34 -12.06
CA VAL A 196 6.29 -21.84 -12.50
C VAL A 196 7.12 -20.68 -13.04
N SER A 197 8.36 -20.54 -12.53
CA SER A 197 9.32 -19.57 -13.03
C SER A 197 10.07 -20.08 -14.25
N THR A 198 10.29 -19.22 -15.23
CA THR A 198 11.16 -19.52 -16.38
C THR A 198 12.64 -19.51 -15.95
N PRO A 199 13.57 -20.12 -16.74
CA PRO A 199 15.00 -20.04 -16.46
C PRO A 199 15.52 -18.60 -16.36
N GLU A 200 14.98 -17.69 -17.17
CA GLU A 200 15.34 -16.28 -17.16
C GLU A 200 14.88 -15.58 -15.87
N GLU A 201 13.65 -15.84 -15.41
CA GLU A 201 13.14 -15.33 -14.15
C GLU A 201 13.95 -15.86 -12.95
N ILE A 202 14.34 -17.13 -12.98
CA ILE A 202 15.22 -17.72 -11.94
C ILE A 202 16.57 -17.02 -11.91
N ALA A 203 17.16 -16.71 -13.07
CA ALA A 203 18.42 -15.98 -13.16
C ALA A 203 18.27 -14.54 -12.63
N PHE A 204 17.18 -13.87 -12.97
CA PHE A 204 16.85 -12.53 -12.47
C PHE A 204 16.70 -12.51 -10.94
N LEU A 205 15.99 -13.46 -10.35
CA LEU A 205 15.73 -13.53 -8.91
C LEU A 205 16.99 -13.73 -8.03
N LYS A 206 18.14 -14.05 -8.65
CA LYS A 206 19.45 -14.14 -7.99
C LYS A 206 20.18 -12.78 -7.93
N GLN A 207 19.69 -11.77 -8.64
CA GLN A 207 20.32 -10.45 -8.69
C GLN A 207 19.90 -9.61 -7.49
N PRO A 208 20.78 -8.73 -6.97
CA PRO A 208 20.39 -7.73 -5.97
C PRO A 208 19.25 -6.84 -6.49
N GLY A 209 18.27 -6.51 -5.63
CA GLY A 209 17.14 -5.65 -6.02
C GLY A 209 16.07 -6.31 -6.89
N SER A 210 16.12 -7.64 -7.10
CA SER A 210 15.11 -8.38 -7.86
C SER A 210 13.81 -8.67 -7.10
N ARG A 211 13.75 -8.29 -5.84
CA ARG A 211 12.58 -8.45 -4.95
C ARG A 211 12.23 -7.09 -4.36
N PHE A 212 11.02 -6.69 -4.53
CA PHE A 212 10.46 -5.46 -4.01
C PHE A 212 9.76 -5.70 -2.67
#